data_9b6a15f81b46646994b4873e52f5120e
#
_entry.id   9b6a15f81b46646994b4873e52f5120e
#
_cell.length_a   1.000
_cell.length_b   1.000
_cell.length_c   1.000
_cell.angle_alpha   90.00
_cell.angle_beta   90.00
_cell.angle_gamma   90.00
#
_symmetry.space_group_name_H-M   'P 1'
#
loop_
_entity.id
_entity.type
_entity.pdbx_description
1 polymer ?
#
loop_
_entity_poly.entity_id
_entity_poly.type
_entity_poly.pdbx_seq_one_letter_code
_entity_poly.pdbx_strand_id
1 'polypeptide(L)'
;MEFTKMHGCGNDYIYFDCTRQPMDRDLASQLAVRLSDRHFGIGGDGIILIEKGQNADFEMVMYNADGSRGAMCGNGIRCVAKYVYDHKLTDKTTVTIASMGAVKAIDIQVQDGVAVGASVDMGAPILDPAAIPVVTDCKPPVDVPITVHDTVYKMTCVSMGNPHAVVFIDRSPREFPLEQVGPLFEHHPCFPDRTNTEFAFVQDRQNIEMRVWERGSGETLACGTGACATAVAAILGGYVDHQVTVHLLGGDLQISWSGKAEDSVRMTGPATTVFSGKIDL
;
A
#
# COMPACT_ATOMS: atom_id res chain seq x y z
N MET A 1 20.21 -5.10 -19.89
CA MET A 1 19.57 -4.02 -19.11
C MET A 1 19.84 -4.26 -17.63
N GLU A 2 20.18 -3.23 -16.87
CA GLU A 2 20.40 -3.32 -15.42
C GLU A 2 19.08 -3.18 -14.68
N PHE A 3 18.94 -3.91 -13.57
CA PHE A 3 17.77 -3.85 -12.70
C PHE A 3 18.15 -3.96 -11.24
N THR A 4 17.25 -3.51 -10.35
CA THR A 4 17.36 -3.73 -8.91
C THR A 4 16.07 -4.36 -8.40
N LYS A 5 16.17 -5.45 -7.65
CA LYS A 5 15.07 -6.07 -6.93
C LYS A 5 14.93 -5.43 -5.57
N MET A 6 13.73 -4.92 -5.25
CA MET A 6 13.44 -4.28 -3.97
C MET A 6 12.06 -4.66 -3.47
N HIS A 7 11.82 -4.52 -2.17
CA HIS A 7 10.51 -4.67 -1.57
C HIS A 7 10.25 -3.66 -0.45
N GLY A 8 8.96 -3.34 -0.23
CA GLY A 8 8.45 -2.71 0.97
C GLY A 8 7.48 -3.67 1.66
N CYS A 9 7.84 -4.19 2.84
CA CYS A 9 7.04 -5.15 3.59
C CYS A 9 6.63 -6.39 2.78
N GLY A 10 7.56 -6.98 2.00
CA GLY A 10 7.32 -8.18 1.20
C GLY A 10 6.64 -7.95 -0.16
N ASN A 11 6.03 -6.81 -0.40
CA ASN A 11 5.52 -6.44 -1.73
C ASN A 11 6.69 -6.04 -2.62
N ASP A 12 7.05 -6.89 -3.59
CA ASP A 12 8.34 -6.92 -4.24
C ASP A 12 8.26 -6.66 -5.75
N TYR A 13 9.05 -5.68 -6.22
CA TYR A 13 9.10 -5.27 -7.62
C TYR A 13 10.53 -5.30 -8.17
N ILE A 14 10.61 -5.29 -9.50
CA ILE A 14 11.84 -5.17 -10.27
C ILE A 14 11.92 -3.72 -10.77
N TYR A 15 12.94 -2.98 -10.34
CA TYR A 15 13.11 -1.55 -10.62
C TYR A 15 14.10 -1.33 -11.76
N PHE A 16 13.74 -0.45 -12.69
CA PHE A 16 14.57 -0.01 -13.80
C PHE A 16 14.78 1.49 -13.74
N ASP A 17 16.04 1.93 -13.80
CA ASP A 17 16.38 3.34 -13.96
C ASP A 17 16.18 3.75 -15.41
N CYS A 18 15.11 4.49 -15.65
CA CYS A 18 14.73 5.06 -16.91
C CYS A 18 14.86 6.61 -16.93
N THR A 19 15.62 7.19 -15.97
CA THR A 19 15.78 8.65 -15.85
C THR A 19 16.51 9.28 -17.04
N ARG A 20 17.38 8.52 -17.69
CA ARG A 20 18.15 8.97 -18.86
C ARG A 20 17.53 8.54 -20.18
N GLN A 21 16.93 7.36 -20.22
CA GLN A 21 16.33 6.79 -21.43
C GLN A 21 15.00 6.13 -21.03
N PRO A 22 13.87 6.76 -21.35
CA PRO A 22 12.56 6.17 -21.12
C PRO A 22 12.40 4.83 -21.83
N MET A 23 11.72 3.89 -21.17
CA MET A 23 11.36 2.60 -21.77
C MET A 23 10.05 2.72 -22.54
N ASP A 24 9.99 2.08 -23.69
CA ASP A 24 8.74 1.95 -24.45
C ASP A 24 7.67 1.26 -23.60
N ARG A 25 6.42 1.73 -23.67
CA ARG A 25 5.33 1.27 -22.81
C ARG A 25 4.86 -0.16 -23.11
N ASP A 26 4.87 -0.53 -24.39
CA ASP A 26 4.50 -1.89 -24.80
C ASP A 26 5.59 -2.88 -24.40
N LEU A 27 6.85 -2.50 -24.57
CA LEU A 27 7.98 -3.28 -24.07
C LEU A 27 7.92 -3.46 -22.55
N ALA A 28 7.62 -2.39 -21.80
CA ALA A 28 7.51 -2.46 -20.35
C ALA A 28 6.40 -3.44 -19.90
N SER A 29 5.23 -3.40 -20.54
CA SER A 29 4.14 -4.35 -20.27
C SER A 29 4.56 -5.80 -20.52
N GLN A 30 5.21 -6.07 -21.66
CA GLN A 30 5.71 -7.42 -21.99
C GLN A 30 6.79 -7.89 -21.02
N LEU A 31 7.71 -7.01 -20.63
CA LEU A 31 8.75 -7.29 -19.63
C LEU A 31 8.16 -7.58 -18.27
N ALA A 32 7.10 -6.87 -17.86
CA ALA A 32 6.42 -7.13 -16.61
C ALA A 32 5.93 -8.59 -16.54
N VAL A 33 5.25 -9.08 -17.57
CA VAL A 33 4.79 -10.47 -17.63
C VAL A 33 5.96 -11.46 -17.55
N ARG A 34 6.99 -11.24 -18.38
CA ARG A 34 8.12 -12.18 -18.48
C ARG A 34 8.99 -12.21 -17.23
N LEU A 35 9.30 -11.02 -16.69
CA LEU A 35 10.28 -10.91 -15.60
C LEU A 35 9.67 -11.12 -14.22
N SER A 36 8.37 -10.92 -14.06
CA SER A 36 7.68 -11.13 -12.78
C SER A 36 7.43 -12.59 -12.47
N ASP A 37 7.54 -13.49 -13.47
CA ASP A 37 7.42 -14.92 -13.23
C ASP A 37 8.48 -15.38 -12.20
N ARG A 38 8.01 -16.03 -11.12
CA ARG A 38 8.88 -16.43 -9.99
C ARG A 38 9.69 -17.69 -10.27
N HIS A 39 9.40 -18.40 -11.36
CA HIS A 39 10.10 -19.63 -11.75
C HIS A 39 10.98 -19.43 -12.99
N PHE A 40 10.53 -18.62 -13.95
CA PHE A 40 11.20 -18.46 -15.24
C PHE A 40 11.74 -17.04 -15.47
N GLY A 41 11.43 -16.10 -14.57
CA GLY A 41 11.90 -14.73 -14.59
C GLY A 41 12.79 -14.38 -13.39
N ILE A 42 12.81 -13.10 -13.04
CA ILE A 42 13.43 -12.58 -11.82
C ILE A 42 12.51 -12.86 -10.62
N GLY A 43 11.21 -12.87 -10.87
CA GLY A 43 10.15 -13.03 -9.88
C GLY A 43 9.79 -11.73 -9.18
N GLY A 44 8.50 -11.44 -9.07
CA GLY A 44 8.00 -10.25 -8.36
C GLY A 44 6.53 -10.00 -8.62
N ASP A 45 5.98 -8.99 -7.95
CA ASP A 45 4.60 -8.53 -8.12
C ASP A 45 4.43 -7.66 -9.38
N GLY A 46 5.55 -7.31 -10.02
CA GLY A 46 5.59 -6.49 -11.22
C GLY A 46 6.93 -5.81 -11.45
N ILE A 47 6.91 -4.80 -12.33
CA ILE A 47 8.06 -3.93 -12.57
C ILE A 47 7.71 -2.48 -12.27
N ILE A 48 8.71 -1.70 -11.87
CA ILE A 48 8.61 -0.25 -11.69
C ILE A 48 9.72 0.43 -12.49
N LEU A 49 9.32 1.34 -13.37
CA LEU A 49 10.24 2.24 -14.07
C LEU A 49 10.36 3.52 -13.26
N ILE A 50 11.59 3.95 -13.02
CA ILE A 50 11.91 5.22 -12.38
C ILE A 50 12.27 6.19 -13.49
N GLU A 51 11.44 7.20 -13.70
CA GLU A 51 11.62 8.17 -14.77
C GLU A 51 11.87 9.57 -14.20
N LYS A 52 12.34 10.48 -15.05
CA LYS A 52 12.43 11.90 -14.70
C LYS A 52 11.03 12.49 -14.67
N GLY A 53 10.65 13.12 -13.57
CA GLY A 53 9.35 13.78 -13.45
C GLY A 53 9.24 15.04 -14.32
N GLN A 54 8.04 15.36 -14.78
CA GLN A 54 7.72 16.63 -15.42
C GLN A 54 7.36 17.71 -14.40
N ASN A 55 6.47 17.37 -13.44
CA ASN A 55 5.99 18.25 -12.37
C ASN A 55 6.43 17.76 -10.99
N ALA A 56 7.38 16.84 -10.92
CA ALA A 56 7.95 16.24 -9.73
C ALA A 56 9.44 15.98 -9.97
N ASP A 57 10.18 15.64 -8.92
CA ASP A 57 11.59 15.25 -9.07
C ASP A 57 11.72 13.98 -9.92
N PHE A 58 10.82 13.00 -9.66
CA PHE A 58 10.78 11.71 -10.37
C PHE A 58 9.34 11.30 -10.72
N GLU A 59 9.21 10.31 -11.59
CA GLU A 59 7.94 9.63 -11.89
C GLU A 59 8.09 8.13 -11.71
N MET A 60 7.13 7.53 -11.03
CA MET A 60 6.97 6.09 -10.85
C MET A 60 5.97 5.55 -11.86
N VAL A 61 6.42 4.67 -12.74
CA VAL A 61 5.61 4.00 -13.75
C VAL A 61 5.57 2.52 -13.43
N MET A 62 4.41 2.02 -12.95
CA MET A 62 4.28 0.66 -12.44
C MET A 62 3.47 -0.22 -13.40
N TYR A 63 3.91 -1.46 -13.57
CA TYR A 63 3.19 -2.54 -14.26
C TYR A 63 3.09 -3.75 -13.32
N ASN A 64 1.89 -4.31 -13.20
CA ASN A 64 1.65 -5.54 -12.48
C ASN A 64 2.25 -6.76 -13.21
N ALA A 65 2.33 -7.90 -12.54
CA ALA A 65 2.85 -9.15 -13.12
C ALA A 65 2.07 -9.63 -14.35
N ASP A 66 0.80 -9.22 -14.52
CA ASP A 66 -0.02 -9.51 -15.71
C ASP A 66 0.19 -8.54 -16.88
N GLY A 67 1.11 -7.58 -16.73
CA GLY A 67 1.40 -6.53 -17.71
C GLY A 67 0.45 -5.33 -17.67
N SER A 68 -0.58 -5.35 -16.84
CA SER A 68 -1.50 -4.23 -16.68
C SER A 68 -0.82 -3.04 -16.00
N ARG A 69 -1.27 -1.83 -16.36
CA ARG A 69 -0.78 -0.60 -15.75
C ARG A 69 -1.29 -0.49 -14.32
N GLY A 70 -0.38 -0.46 -13.35
CA GLY A 70 -0.73 -0.22 -11.95
C GLY A 70 -0.88 1.27 -11.64
N ALA A 71 -1.71 1.57 -10.65
CA ALA A 71 -1.91 2.94 -10.18
C ALA A 71 -0.78 3.37 -9.21
N MET A 72 -1.09 3.66 -7.98
CA MET A 72 -0.12 4.03 -6.95
C MET A 72 0.10 2.85 -5.99
N CYS A 73 1.35 2.56 -5.68
CA CYS A 73 1.73 1.57 -4.67
C CYS A 73 2.57 2.25 -3.58
N GLY A 74 2.02 2.32 -2.37
CA GLY A 74 2.70 2.92 -1.21
C GLY A 74 4.02 2.22 -0.86
N ASN A 75 4.11 0.90 -1.07
CA ASN A 75 5.33 0.12 -0.88
C ASN A 75 6.34 0.44 -1.99
N GLY A 76 5.89 0.43 -3.24
CA GLY A 76 6.72 0.72 -4.40
C GLY A 76 7.31 2.12 -4.38
N ILE A 77 6.55 3.13 -4.01
CA ILE A 77 7.03 4.53 -4.02
C ILE A 77 8.10 4.78 -2.94
N ARG A 78 8.05 4.07 -1.78
CA ARG A 78 9.13 4.13 -0.79
C ARG A 78 10.42 3.54 -1.33
N CYS A 79 10.33 2.46 -2.09
CA CYS A 79 11.50 1.86 -2.76
C CYS A 79 12.06 2.78 -3.85
N VAL A 80 11.21 3.48 -4.63
CA VAL A 80 11.69 4.50 -5.59
C VAL A 80 12.47 5.58 -4.87
N ALA A 81 11.93 6.11 -3.75
CA ALA A 81 12.60 7.15 -2.97
C ALA A 81 13.98 6.67 -2.45
N LYS A 82 14.05 5.44 -1.91
CA LYS A 82 15.33 4.82 -1.53
C LYS A 82 16.26 4.67 -2.73
N TYR A 83 15.78 4.17 -3.85
CA TYR A 83 16.58 3.95 -5.05
C TYR A 83 17.25 5.23 -5.52
N VAL A 84 16.48 6.31 -5.69
CA VAL A 84 17.01 7.58 -6.23
C VAL A 84 18.04 8.22 -5.30
N TYR A 85 17.90 8.04 -3.99
CA TYR A 85 18.88 8.51 -3.01
C TYR A 85 20.16 7.66 -3.02
N ASP A 86 20.05 6.35 -2.91
CA ASP A 86 21.19 5.44 -2.81
C ASP A 86 22.03 5.42 -4.10
N HIS A 87 21.36 5.51 -5.27
CA HIS A 87 22.02 5.60 -6.58
C HIS A 87 22.49 7.01 -6.96
N LYS A 88 22.40 7.98 -6.03
CA LYS A 88 22.88 9.36 -6.23
C LYS A 88 22.22 10.09 -7.41
N LEU A 89 20.96 9.75 -7.70
CA LEU A 89 20.14 10.52 -8.63
C LEU A 89 19.65 11.83 -8.02
N THR A 90 19.70 11.92 -6.69
CA THR A 90 19.42 13.13 -5.90
C THR A 90 20.19 13.09 -4.58
N ASP A 91 20.48 14.28 -4.03
CA ASP A 91 21.02 14.45 -2.67
C ASP A 91 19.93 14.89 -1.67
N LYS A 92 18.69 15.08 -2.14
CA LYS A 92 17.56 15.50 -1.31
C LYS A 92 17.11 14.34 -0.42
N THR A 93 16.75 14.65 0.83
CA THR A 93 16.07 13.73 1.75
C THR A 93 14.54 13.88 1.70
N THR A 94 14.03 14.91 1.02
CA THR A 94 12.62 15.05 0.66
C THR A 94 12.52 15.16 -0.85
N VAL A 95 11.81 14.23 -1.48
CA VAL A 95 11.62 14.17 -2.93
C VAL A 95 10.13 14.16 -3.28
N THR A 96 9.80 14.69 -4.44
CA THR A 96 8.46 14.56 -5.01
C THR A 96 8.47 13.49 -6.08
N ILE A 97 7.49 12.57 -6.02
CA ILE A 97 7.34 11.48 -6.99
C ILE A 97 5.92 11.52 -7.55
N ALA A 98 5.83 11.62 -8.87
CA ALA A 98 4.56 11.51 -9.59
C ALA A 98 4.21 10.03 -9.83
N SER A 99 2.92 9.68 -9.73
CA SER A 99 2.39 8.39 -10.15
C SER A 99 0.95 8.58 -10.64
N MET A 100 0.64 8.21 -11.87
CA MET A 100 -0.69 8.36 -12.48
C MET A 100 -1.28 9.78 -12.32
N GLY A 101 -0.44 10.80 -12.47
CA GLY A 101 -0.86 12.21 -12.37
C GLY A 101 -0.95 12.77 -10.94
N ALA A 102 -0.90 11.94 -9.91
CA ALA A 102 -0.80 12.39 -8.53
C ALA A 102 0.66 12.57 -8.12
N VAL A 103 1.00 13.69 -7.49
CA VAL A 103 2.34 13.95 -6.95
C VAL A 103 2.31 13.74 -5.44
N LYS A 104 3.25 12.95 -4.94
CA LYS A 104 3.44 12.70 -3.51
C LYS A 104 4.77 13.24 -3.04
N ALA A 105 4.78 13.88 -1.87
CA ALA A 105 5.99 14.24 -1.15
C ALA A 105 6.43 13.06 -0.27
N ILE A 106 7.70 12.68 -0.39
CA ILE A 106 8.27 11.52 0.28
C ILE A 106 9.48 11.99 1.09
N ASP A 107 9.45 11.76 2.41
CA ASP A 107 10.59 12.04 3.30
C ASP A 107 11.40 10.75 3.47
N ILE A 108 12.63 10.75 2.97
CA ILE A 108 13.54 9.60 2.99
C ILE A 108 14.18 9.49 4.37
N GLN A 109 14.10 8.33 4.98
CA GLN A 109 14.80 8.04 6.23
C GLN A 109 16.22 7.54 5.91
N VAL A 110 17.21 8.30 6.31
CA VAL A 110 18.62 8.00 6.04
C VAL A 110 19.32 7.64 7.34
N GLN A 111 20.04 6.52 7.33
CA GLN A 111 20.93 6.09 8.41
C GLN A 111 22.28 5.73 7.81
N ASP A 112 23.35 6.27 8.36
CA ASP A 112 24.75 6.04 7.90
C ASP A 112 24.96 6.28 6.40
N GLY A 113 24.24 7.27 5.83
CA GLY A 113 24.34 7.63 4.42
C GLY A 113 23.57 6.71 3.46
N VAL A 114 22.79 5.78 3.97
CA VAL A 114 21.95 4.85 3.19
C VAL A 114 20.47 5.07 3.57
N ALA A 115 19.60 5.07 2.60
CA ALA A 115 18.16 5.13 2.85
C ALA A 115 17.66 3.79 3.40
N VAL A 116 16.97 3.81 4.56
CA VAL A 116 16.43 2.62 5.23
C VAL A 116 14.92 2.49 5.08
N GLY A 117 14.24 3.58 4.75
CA GLY A 117 12.80 3.65 4.59
C GLY A 117 12.36 5.04 4.15
N ALA A 118 11.07 5.26 4.11
CA ALA A 118 10.52 6.57 3.78
C ALA A 118 9.14 6.78 4.42
N SER A 119 8.80 8.05 4.62
CA SER A 119 7.48 8.52 5.05
C SER A 119 6.76 9.16 3.87
N VAL A 120 5.53 8.71 3.63
CA VAL A 120 4.69 9.11 2.49
C VAL A 120 3.46 9.85 3.01
N ASP A 121 3.13 10.98 2.40
CA ASP A 121 1.83 11.62 2.57
C ASP A 121 0.78 10.87 1.75
N MET A 122 -0.10 10.14 2.44
CA MET A 122 -1.13 9.31 1.80
C MET A 122 -2.37 10.12 1.42
N GLY A 123 -2.49 11.38 1.88
CA GLY A 123 -3.65 12.23 1.73
C GLY A 123 -4.66 12.04 2.87
N ALA A 124 -5.71 12.87 2.85
CA ALA A 124 -6.78 12.79 3.84
C ALA A 124 -7.66 11.56 3.62
N PRO A 125 -8.15 10.90 4.70
CA PRO A 125 -9.07 9.78 4.59
C PRO A 125 -10.44 10.27 4.13
N ILE A 126 -11.11 9.49 3.28
CA ILE A 126 -12.49 9.75 2.88
C ILE A 126 -13.41 8.94 3.77
N LEU A 127 -14.32 9.64 4.47
CA LEU A 127 -15.26 9.06 5.44
C LEU A 127 -16.73 9.21 5.00
N ASP A 128 -16.99 9.76 3.82
CA ASP A 128 -18.34 9.80 3.26
C ASP A 128 -18.67 8.45 2.60
N PRO A 129 -19.74 7.76 3.06
CA PRO A 129 -20.14 6.46 2.51
C PRO A 129 -20.31 6.44 0.99
N ALA A 130 -20.84 7.52 0.40
CA ALA A 130 -21.05 7.61 -1.04
C ALA A 130 -19.73 7.66 -1.83
N ALA A 131 -18.68 8.23 -1.23
CA ALA A 131 -17.37 8.36 -1.86
C ALA A 131 -16.43 7.17 -1.55
N ILE A 132 -16.78 6.31 -0.56
CA ILE A 132 -15.99 5.10 -0.24
C ILE A 132 -16.08 4.02 -1.33
N PRO A 133 -17.11 3.60 -2.07
CA PRO A 133 -18.56 3.58 -1.88
C PRO A 133 -19.02 2.40 -0.97
N VAL A 134 -19.87 2.70 -0.02
CA VAL A 134 -20.54 1.70 0.84
C VAL A 134 -22.00 2.07 1.06
N VAL A 135 -22.90 1.09 0.98
CA VAL A 135 -24.33 1.28 1.23
C VAL A 135 -24.62 1.17 2.72
N THR A 136 -24.83 2.31 3.38
CA THR A 136 -25.16 2.41 4.80
C THR A 136 -25.81 3.77 5.12
N ASP A 137 -26.62 3.81 6.17
CA ASP A 137 -27.19 5.05 6.71
C ASP A 137 -26.27 5.74 7.74
N CYS A 138 -25.21 5.05 8.18
CA CYS A 138 -24.25 5.59 9.15
C CYS A 138 -23.30 6.60 8.49
N LYS A 139 -23.17 7.79 9.06
CA LYS A 139 -22.29 8.88 8.60
C LYS A 139 -21.55 9.53 9.78
N PRO A 140 -20.23 9.36 9.92
CA PRO A 140 -19.35 8.47 9.15
C PRO A 140 -19.67 6.98 9.37
N PRO A 141 -19.22 6.08 8.48
CA PRO A 141 -19.53 4.63 8.55
C PRO A 141 -18.63 3.92 9.58
N VAL A 142 -18.85 4.22 10.85
CA VAL A 142 -18.14 3.65 12.01
C VAL A 142 -19.04 2.63 12.71
N ASP A 143 -18.48 1.47 13.06
CA ASP A 143 -19.18 0.37 13.74
C ASP A 143 -20.45 -0.12 13.01
N VAL A 144 -20.45 -0.04 11.70
CA VAL A 144 -21.58 -0.47 10.85
C VAL A 144 -21.73 -1.98 10.94
N PRO A 145 -22.92 -2.51 11.31
CA PRO A 145 -23.14 -3.95 11.32
C PRO A 145 -23.18 -4.51 9.89
N ILE A 146 -22.52 -5.63 9.68
CA ILE A 146 -22.56 -6.42 8.45
C ILE A 146 -22.74 -7.90 8.81
N THR A 147 -23.64 -8.58 8.10
CA THR A 147 -23.86 -10.02 8.29
C THR A 147 -23.18 -10.80 7.19
N VAL A 148 -22.18 -11.58 7.57
CA VAL A 148 -21.45 -12.47 6.65
C VAL A 148 -21.63 -13.90 7.12
N HIS A 149 -22.20 -14.73 6.28
CA HIS A 149 -22.86 -15.97 6.71
C HIS A 149 -23.83 -15.69 7.87
N ASP A 150 -23.80 -16.47 8.91
CA ASP A 150 -24.66 -16.30 10.09
C ASP A 150 -23.98 -15.44 11.20
N THR A 151 -22.89 -14.77 10.89
CA THR A 151 -22.11 -13.97 11.86
C THR A 151 -22.26 -12.49 11.59
N VAL A 152 -22.62 -11.73 12.63
CA VAL A 152 -22.67 -10.27 12.58
C VAL A 152 -21.31 -9.72 12.99
N TYR A 153 -20.68 -8.98 12.09
CA TYR A 153 -19.47 -8.21 12.34
C TYR A 153 -19.80 -6.73 12.45
N LYS A 154 -18.91 -5.96 13.07
CA LYS A 154 -18.91 -4.50 13.02
C LYS A 154 -17.74 -4.04 12.18
N MET A 155 -18.00 -3.17 11.22
CA MET A 155 -16.96 -2.63 10.35
C MET A 155 -16.93 -1.11 10.39
N THR A 156 -15.74 -0.55 10.22
CA THR A 156 -15.55 0.88 9.96
C THR A 156 -15.02 1.02 8.53
N CYS A 157 -15.71 1.79 7.69
CA CYS A 157 -15.33 1.93 6.30
C CYS A 157 -14.56 3.24 6.07
N VAL A 158 -13.44 3.15 5.37
CA VAL A 158 -12.54 4.27 5.04
C VAL A 158 -12.08 4.11 3.60
N SER A 159 -11.97 5.22 2.85
CA SER A 159 -11.25 5.19 1.58
C SER A 159 -9.94 5.97 1.71
N MET A 160 -8.85 5.34 1.26
CA MET A 160 -7.54 5.96 1.07
C MET A 160 -7.22 6.13 -0.43
N GLY A 161 -8.27 6.39 -1.24
CA GLY A 161 -8.25 6.37 -2.70
C GLY A 161 -8.78 5.04 -3.28
N ASN A 162 -8.97 4.05 -2.43
CA ASN A 162 -9.62 2.77 -2.67
C ASN A 162 -10.42 2.37 -1.43
N PRO A 163 -11.52 1.58 -1.55
CA PRO A 163 -12.38 1.25 -0.43
C PRO A 163 -11.77 0.21 0.51
N HIS A 164 -11.93 0.45 1.81
CA HIS A 164 -11.51 -0.45 2.89
C HIS A 164 -12.64 -0.65 3.90
N ALA A 165 -12.83 -1.88 4.36
CA ALA A 165 -13.71 -2.25 5.46
C ALA A 165 -12.86 -2.86 6.58
N VAL A 166 -12.70 -2.12 7.68
CA VAL A 166 -11.89 -2.55 8.83
C VAL A 166 -12.79 -3.22 9.86
N VAL A 167 -12.47 -4.45 10.20
CA VAL A 167 -13.16 -5.27 11.20
C VAL A 167 -12.22 -5.54 12.36
N PHE A 168 -12.55 -5.01 13.54
CA PHE A 168 -11.80 -5.33 14.75
C PHE A 168 -12.28 -6.65 15.35
N ILE A 169 -11.33 -7.54 15.64
CA ILE A 169 -11.56 -8.86 16.26
C ILE A 169 -10.87 -8.92 17.60
N ASP A 170 -11.28 -9.85 18.46
CA ASP A 170 -10.86 -9.97 19.87
C ASP A 170 -9.55 -10.71 20.11
N ARG A 171 -8.90 -11.18 19.03
CA ARG A 171 -7.64 -11.95 19.06
C ARG A 171 -6.80 -11.72 17.81
N SER A 172 -5.54 -12.17 17.86
CA SER A 172 -4.64 -12.07 16.70
C SER A 172 -5.29 -12.61 15.43
N PRO A 173 -5.22 -11.86 14.31
CA PRO A 173 -5.80 -12.28 13.03
C PRO A 173 -5.02 -13.43 12.37
N ARG A 174 -3.89 -13.87 12.93
CA ARG A 174 -3.06 -14.94 12.35
C ARG A 174 -3.81 -16.27 12.19
N GLU A 175 -4.73 -16.56 13.11
CA GLU A 175 -5.55 -17.78 13.09
C GLU A 175 -6.95 -17.54 12.50
N PHE A 176 -7.23 -16.32 12.03
CA PHE A 176 -8.53 -15.99 11.42
C PHE A 176 -8.66 -16.68 10.05
N PRO A 177 -9.82 -17.30 9.73
CA PRO A 177 -10.02 -18.03 8.47
C PRO A 177 -10.23 -17.07 7.29
N LEU A 178 -9.23 -16.23 6.98
CA LEU A 178 -9.32 -15.11 6.05
C LEU A 178 -9.70 -15.55 4.64
N GLU A 179 -9.15 -16.66 4.15
CA GLU A 179 -9.45 -17.19 2.81
C GLU A 179 -10.94 -17.62 2.65
N GLN A 180 -11.60 -17.97 3.76
CA GLN A 180 -13.01 -18.35 3.75
C GLN A 180 -13.93 -17.15 3.88
N VAL A 181 -13.53 -16.16 4.67
CA VAL A 181 -14.37 -15.01 5.04
C VAL A 181 -14.15 -13.81 4.13
N GLY A 182 -12.89 -13.56 3.73
CA GLY A 182 -12.49 -12.41 2.90
C GLY A 182 -13.28 -12.25 1.60
N PRO A 183 -13.45 -13.31 0.78
CA PRO A 183 -14.24 -13.23 -0.45
C PRO A 183 -15.69 -12.80 -0.23
N LEU A 184 -16.26 -13.17 0.93
CA LEU A 184 -17.64 -12.87 1.25
C LEU A 184 -17.84 -11.39 1.62
N PHE A 185 -16.83 -10.77 2.25
CA PHE A 185 -16.81 -9.33 2.45
C PHE A 185 -16.57 -8.60 1.14
N GLU A 186 -15.57 -9.01 0.35
CA GLU A 186 -15.24 -8.38 -0.93
C GLU A 186 -16.47 -8.24 -1.83
N HIS A 187 -17.30 -9.29 -1.90
CA HIS A 187 -18.47 -9.37 -2.78
C HIS A 187 -19.79 -9.09 -2.06
N HIS A 188 -19.78 -8.59 -0.83
CA HIS A 188 -20.99 -8.30 -0.08
C HIS A 188 -21.81 -7.19 -0.75
N PRO A 189 -23.17 -7.31 -0.84
CA PRO A 189 -24.03 -6.35 -1.54
C PRO A 189 -23.90 -4.89 -1.07
N CYS A 190 -23.46 -4.65 0.16
CA CYS A 190 -23.22 -3.27 0.63
C CYS A 190 -21.98 -2.60 -0.02
N PHE A 191 -21.17 -3.34 -0.77
CA PHE A 191 -20.02 -2.82 -1.51
C PHE A 191 -20.21 -2.96 -3.02
N PRO A 192 -20.88 -1.99 -3.70
CA PRO A 192 -21.19 -2.10 -5.12
C PRO A 192 -19.96 -2.24 -6.01
N ASP A 193 -18.82 -1.65 -5.60
CA ASP A 193 -17.55 -1.70 -6.31
C ASP A 193 -16.55 -2.67 -5.67
N ARG A 194 -17.05 -3.59 -4.81
CA ARG A 194 -16.24 -4.46 -3.96
C ARG A 194 -15.36 -3.66 -2.99
N THR A 195 -14.65 -4.33 -2.09
CA THR A 195 -13.82 -3.67 -1.07
C THR A 195 -12.59 -4.51 -0.71
N ASN A 196 -11.56 -3.85 -0.19
CA ASN A 196 -10.54 -4.52 0.61
C ASN A 196 -11.10 -4.70 2.03
N THR A 197 -10.73 -5.76 2.72
CA THR A 197 -11.17 -5.99 4.09
C THR A 197 -9.98 -6.29 4.98
N GLU A 198 -9.86 -5.52 6.04
CA GLU A 198 -8.82 -5.67 7.06
C GLU A 198 -9.42 -6.29 8.32
N PHE A 199 -8.84 -7.40 8.77
CA PHE A 199 -9.14 -7.99 10.07
C PHE A 199 -8.01 -7.61 11.02
N ALA A 200 -8.36 -6.82 12.04
CA ALA A 200 -7.40 -6.15 12.91
C ALA A 200 -7.61 -6.50 14.38
N PHE A 201 -6.53 -6.67 15.11
CA PHE A 201 -6.50 -6.85 16.56
C PHE A 201 -5.68 -5.74 17.21
N VAL A 202 -6.30 -4.97 18.09
CA VAL A 202 -5.63 -3.93 18.86
C VAL A 202 -4.91 -4.59 20.02
N GLN A 203 -3.58 -4.63 19.96
CA GLN A 203 -2.75 -5.19 21.04
C GLN A 203 -2.65 -4.23 22.23
N ASP A 204 -2.45 -2.95 21.92
CA ASP A 204 -2.40 -1.84 22.87
C ASP A 204 -2.67 -0.50 22.15
N ARG A 205 -2.48 0.62 22.86
CA ARG A 205 -2.74 1.95 22.26
C ARG A 205 -1.80 2.37 21.13
N GLN A 206 -0.71 1.63 20.91
CA GLN A 206 0.32 1.95 19.93
C GLN A 206 0.56 0.83 18.91
N ASN A 207 -0.09 -0.32 19.07
CA ASN A 207 0.17 -1.51 18.28
C ASN A 207 -1.13 -2.21 17.83
N ILE A 208 -1.21 -2.48 16.52
CA ILE A 208 -2.31 -3.21 15.87
C ILE A 208 -1.71 -4.34 15.02
N GLU A 209 -2.19 -5.56 15.19
CA GLU A 209 -1.97 -6.64 14.20
C GLU A 209 -3.05 -6.61 13.13
N MET A 210 -2.68 -6.84 11.86
CA MET A 210 -3.61 -6.81 10.73
C MET A 210 -3.30 -7.89 9.71
N ARG A 211 -4.36 -8.52 9.17
CA ARG A 211 -4.33 -9.24 7.90
C ARG A 211 -5.37 -8.62 6.95
N VAL A 212 -5.10 -8.70 5.66
CA VAL A 212 -5.94 -8.06 4.63
C VAL A 212 -6.34 -9.05 3.55
N TRP A 213 -7.59 -8.97 3.14
CA TRP A 213 -8.10 -9.51 1.89
C TRP A 213 -8.25 -8.36 0.90
N GLU A 214 -7.38 -8.30 -0.11
CA GLU A 214 -7.40 -7.22 -1.10
C GLU A 214 -8.36 -7.54 -2.24
N ARG A 215 -9.09 -6.53 -2.66
CA ARG A 215 -10.03 -6.56 -3.79
C ARG A 215 -9.35 -7.04 -5.06
N GLY A 216 -9.76 -8.22 -5.55
CA GLY A 216 -9.25 -8.84 -6.77
C GLY A 216 -7.89 -9.53 -6.65
N SER A 217 -7.24 -9.48 -5.48
CA SER A 217 -5.91 -10.09 -5.28
C SER A 217 -5.89 -11.16 -4.18
N GLY A 218 -6.89 -11.16 -3.29
CA GLY A 218 -6.90 -12.06 -2.14
C GLY A 218 -5.99 -11.59 -1.02
N GLU A 219 -5.51 -12.52 -0.19
CA GLU A 219 -4.59 -12.20 0.88
C GLU A 219 -3.22 -11.77 0.33
N THR A 220 -2.70 -10.66 0.84
CA THR A 220 -1.35 -10.16 0.53
C THR A 220 -0.53 -9.97 1.79
N LEU A 221 0.80 -9.92 1.63
CA LEU A 221 1.71 -9.72 2.77
C LEU A 221 1.63 -8.31 3.36
N ALA A 222 1.25 -7.31 2.55
CA ALA A 222 1.20 -5.92 2.99
C ALA A 222 0.36 -5.04 2.05
N CYS A 223 -0.64 -4.39 2.61
CA CYS A 223 -1.43 -3.35 1.97
C CYS A 223 -1.21 -2.00 2.70
N GLY A 224 -0.52 -1.07 2.05
CA GLY A 224 -0.22 0.23 2.65
C GLY A 224 -1.46 1.09 2.91
N THR A 225 -2.41 1.14 1.96
CA THR A 225 -3.69 1.84 2.12
C THR A 225 -4.57 1.16 3.17
N GLY A 226 -4.53 -0.18 3.24
CA GLY A 226 -5.22 -0.95 4.27
C GLY A 226 -4.69 -0.66 5.68
N ALA A 227 -3.36 -0.55 5.85
CA ALA A 227 -2.76 -0.15 7.12
C ALA A 227 -3.18 1.27 7.54
N CYS A 228 -3.22 2.21 6.58
CA CYS A 228 -3.72 3.57 6.83
C CYS A 228 -5.20 3.55 7.23
N ALA A 229 -6.05 2.82 6.52
CA ALA A 229 -7.48 2.71 6.82
C ALA A 229 -7.70 2.08 8.21
N THR A 230 -6.92 1.04 8.55
CA THR A 230 -6.96 0.38 9.87
C THR A 230 -6.60 1.36 10.99
N ALA A 231 -5.53 2.13 10.84
CA ALA A 231 -5.14 3.13 11.83
C ALA A 231 -6.20 4.23 11.96
N VAL A 232 -6.74 4.74 10.84
CA VAL A 232 -7.83 5.74 10.84
C VAL A 232 -9.05 5.20 11.58
N ALA A 233 -9.50 3.97 11.25
CA ALA A 233 -10.63 3.33 11.91
C ALA A 233 -10.40 3.15 13.43
N ALA A 234 -9.19 2.74 13.82
CA ALA A 234 -8.84 2.55 15.23
C ALA A 234 -8.78 3.88 16.02
N ILE A 235 -8.29 4.95 15.39
CA ILE A 235 -8.27 6.30 15.98
C ILE A 235 -9.70 6.84 16.12
N LEU A 236 -10.55 6.68 15.10
CA LEU A 236 -11.96 7.06 15.17
C LEU A 236 -12.73 6.32 16.26
N GLY A 237 -12.43 5.04 16.47
CA GLY A 237 -12.99 4.23 17.55
C GLY A 237 -12.41 4.53 18.94
N GLY A 238 -11.37 5.38 19.04
CA GLY A 238 -10.69 5.70 20.30
C GLY A 238 -9.85 4.54 20.87
N TYR A 239 -9.56 3.53 20.06
CA TYR A 239 -8.84 2.33 20.47
C TYR A 239 -7.34 2.55 20.63
N VAL A 240 -6.76 3.46 19.83
CA VAL A 240 -5.32 3.73 19.77
C VAL A 240 -5.01 5.22 19.84
N ASP A 241 -3.73 5.55 19.98
CA ASP A 241 -3.21 6.90 19.92
C ASP A 241 -3.09 7.37 18.46
N HIS A 242 -2.82 8.67 18.24
CA HIS A 242 -2.70 9.28 16.90
C HIS A 242 -1.47 8.84 16.10
N GLN A 243 -0.59 8.04 16.70
CA GLN A 243 0.54 7.39 16.05
C GLN A 243 0.57 5.93 16.49
N VAL A 244 0.53 5.03 15.52
CA VAL A 244 0.39 3.59 15.76
C VAL A 244 1.24 2.79 14.79
N THR A 245 1.79 1.68 15.27
CA THR A 245 2.44 0.67 14.44
C THR A 245 1.41 -0.38 14.04
N VAL A 246 1.25 -0.59 12.73
CA VAL A 246 0.43 -1.65 12.17
C VAL A 246 1.35 -2.78 11.73
N HIS A 247 1.23 -3.93 12.40
CA HIS A 247 1.99 -5.16 12.15
C HIS A 247 1.27 -5.98 11.07
N LEU A 248 1.89 -6.08 9.90
CA LEU A 248 1.42 -6.86 8.75
C LEU A 248 2.20 -8.18 8.69
N LEU A 249 1.78 -9.10 7.83
CA LEU A 249 2.55 -10.34 7.61
C LEU A 249 3.95 -10.06 7.04
N GLY A 250 4.07 -9.04 6.19
CA GLY A 250 5.31 -8.68 5.51
C GLY A 250 6.21 -7.68 6.25
N GLY A 251 5.75 -7.11 7.38
CA GLY A 251 6.52 -6.14 8.16
C GLY A 251 5.65 -5.02 8.75
N ASP A 252 6.29 -4.06 9.39
CA ASP A 252 5.64 -3.02 10.16
C ASP A 252 5.52 -1.72 9.37
N LEU A 253 4.38 -1.05 9.52
CA LEU A 253 4.14 0.30 9.04
C LEU A 253 3.74 1.19 10.21
N GLN A 254 4.42 2.31 10.37
CA GLN A 254 4.04 3.34 11.32
C GLN A 254 3.09 4.32 10.64
N ILE A 255 1.90 4.47 11.20
CA ILE A 255 0.85 5.36 10.69
C ILE A 255 0.62 6.47 11.70
N SER A 256 0.50 7.70 11.21
CA SER A 256 0.09 8.83 12.06
C SER A 256 -1.01 9.63 11.38
N TRP A 257 -2.01 10.03 12.19
CA TRP A 257 -3.13 10.86 11.77
C TRP A 257 -3.66 11.67 12.97
N SER A 258 -4.03 12.93 12.74
CA SER A 258 -4.49 13.84 13.79
C SER A 258 -5.88 13.53 14.36
N GLY A 259 -6.65 12.65 13.68
CA GLY A 259 -8.06 12.41 13.98
C GLY A 259 -9.03 13.39 13.30
N LYS A 260 -8.54 14.35 12.52
CA LYS A 260 -9.36 15.30 11.77
C LYS A 260 -9.47 14.88 10.32
N ALA A 261 -10.68 14.83 9.78
CA ALA A 261 -10.96 14.30 8.44
C ALA A 261 -10.23 15.05 7.30
N GLU A 262 -9.92 16.32 7.49
CA GLU A 262 -9.21 17.16 6.53
C GLU A 262 -7.69 16.97 6.52
N ASP A 263 -7.13 16.39 7.59
CA ASP A 263 -5.68 16.21 7.72
C ASP A 263 -5.21 14.92 7.05
N SER A 264 -4.03 14.99 6.43
CA SER A 264 -3.41 13.85 5.76
C SER A 264 -2.98 12.76 6.75
N VAL A 265 -3.09 11.51 6.31
CA VAL A 265 -2.49 10.34 6.94
C VAL A 265 -1.05 10.21 6.46
N ARG A 266 -0.11 10.06 7.38
CA ARG A 266 1.29 9.77 7.04
C ARG A 266 1.59 8.29 7.30
N MET A 267 2.21 7.65 6.31
CA MET A 267 2.65 6.27 6.39
C MET A 267 4.17 6.20 6.28
N THR A 268 4.80 5.65 7.30
CA THR A 268 6.25 5.43 7.34
C THR A 268 6.54 3.93 7.36
N GLY A 269 7.48 3.50 6.54
CA GLY A 269 7.85 2.09 6.49
C GLY A 269 9.19 1.83 5.80
N PRO A 270 9.68 0.59 5.90
CA PRO A 270 10.95 0.20 5.32
C PRO A 270 10.90 0.17 3.79
N ALA A 271 12.10 0.29 3.20
CA ALA A 271 12.35 0.00 1.81
C ALA A 271 13.67 -0.76 1.73
N THR A 272 13.66 -1.95 1.12
CA THR A 272 14.80 -2.87 1.15
C THR A 272 15.24 -3.22 -0.26
N THR A 273 16.52 -3.05 -0.53
CA THR A 273 17.17 -3.63 -1.72
C THR A 273 17.52 -5.08 -1.45
N VAL A 274 17.07 -5.99 -2.32
CA VAL A 274 17.36 -7.43 -2.20
C VAL A 274 18.64 -7.77 -2.96
N PHE A 275 18.67 -7.45 -4.25
CA PHE A 275 19.84 -7.61 -5.12
C PHE A 275 19.72 -6.74 -6.38
N SER A 276 20.82 -6.56 -7.07
CA SER A 276 20.86 -5.96 -8.40
C SER A 276 21.45 -6.95 -9.40
N GLY A 277 21.08 -6.80 -10.66
CA GLY A 277 21.51 -7.70 -11.71
C GLY A 277 21.45 -7.08 -13.11
N LYS A 278 21.80 -7.89 -14.10
CA LYS A 278 21.78 -7.54 -15.51
C LYS A 278 21.06 -8.64 -16.30
N ILE A 279 20.19 -8.24 -17.21
CA ILE A 279 19.48 -9.16 -18.10
C ILE A 279 19.74 -8.78 -19.54
N ASP A 280 19.79 -9.79 -20.40
CA ASP A 280 19.76 -9.63 -21.85
C ASP A 280 18.28 -9.70 -22.31
N LEU A 281 17.86 -8.75 -23.15
CA LEU A 281 16.49 -8.62 -23.63
C LEU A 281 16.26 -9.37 -24.94
#